data_54d817208d9df6ee6be2c53cf01b37e2
#
_entry.id   54d817208d9df6ee6be2c53cf01b37e2
#
_cell.length_a   1.000
_cell.length_b   1.000
_cell.length_c   1.000
_cell.angle_alpha   90.00
_cell.angle_beta   90.00
_cell.angle_gamma   90.00
#
_symmetry.space_group_name_H-M   'P 1'
#
loop_
_entity.id
_entity.type
_entity.pdbx_description
1 polymer ?
#
loop_
_entity_poly.entity_id
_entity_poly.type
_entity_poly.pdbx_seq_one_letter_code
_entity_poly.pdbx_strand_id
1 'polypeptide(L)'
;MSVTLVGKVNYNRVMTGTYDKGKRQGQHWEFLSLDILDTTTGYVWSCQFDASEPKYQEYPDDTLRGHKVRVRLSSQSAGQRTLPDGSTRMQIRSRVIGLEDLGEWEVGQDE
;
A
#
# COMPACT_ATOMS: atom_id res chain seq x y z
N MET A 1 16.32 2.26 -7.23
CA MET A 1 15.71 1.32 -8.19
C MET A 1 14.22 1.24 -7.95
N SER A 2 13.42 1.27 -8.99
CA SER A 2 11.97 1.17 -8.87
C SER A 2 11.50 -0.20 -9.35
N VAL A 3 10.37 -0.62 -8.79
CA VAL A 3 9.73 -1.89 -9.13
C VAL A 3 8.30 -1.59 -9.51
N THR A 4 7.78 -2.26 -10.52
CA THR A 4 6.37 -2.18 -10.89
C THR A 4 5.66 -3.43 -10.36
N LEU A 5 4.58 -3.20 -9.63
CA LEU A 5 3.74 -4.26 -9.06
C LEU A 5 2.33 -4.13 -9.60
N VAL A 6 1.76 -5.25 -10.03
CA VAL A 6 0.34 -5.34 -10.34
C VAL A 6 -0.29 -6.29 -9.33
N GLY A 7 -1.32 -5.84 -8.64
CA GLY A 7 -1.94 -6.65 -7.61
C GLY A 7 -3.32 -6.16 -7.24
N LYS A 8 -3.92 -6.85 -6.27
CA LYS A 8 -5.26 -6.56 -5.79
C LYS A 8 -5.16 -5.77 -4.48
N VAL A 9 -5.88 -4.66 -4.40
CA VAL A 9 -5.88 -3.84 -3.19
C VAL A 9 -6.78 -4.50 -2.15
N ASN A 10 -6.21 -4.78 -0.98
CA ASN A 10 -6.97 -5.26 0.17
C ASN A 10 -7.66 -4.10 0.89
N TYR A 11 -6.95 -2.98 1.03
CA TYR A 11 -7.53 -1.75 1.56
C TYR A 11 -6.66 -0.56 1.18
N ASN A 12 -7.26 0.62 1.22
CA ASN A 12 -6.53 1.88 1.17
C ASN A 12 -7.12 2.82 2.23
N ARG A 13 -6.26 3.41 3.04
CA ARG A 13 -6.69 4.27 4.15
C ARG A 13 -5.72 5.41 4.35
N VAL A 14 -6.27 6.57 4.71
CA VAL A 14 -5.46 7.69 5.12
C VAL A 14 -5.14 7.52 6.60
N MET A 15 -3.84 7.45 6.89
CA MET A 15 -3.33 7.30 8.26
C MET A 15 -2.80 8.64 8.72
N THR A 16 -3.15 9.03 9.94
CA THR A 16 -2.73 10.31 10.51
C THR A 16 -2.24 10.10 11.94
N GLY A 17 -1.40 11.01 12.38
CA GLY A 17 -0.91 11.00 13.75
C GLY A 17 -0.02 12.19 14.02
N THR A 18 0.62 12.16 15.19
CA THR A 18 1.52 13.21 15.61
C THR A 18 2.83 12.56 16.06
N TYR A 19 3.95 13.15 15.67
CA TYR A 19 5.25 12.67 16.14
C TYR A 19 5.35 12.88 17.66
N ASP A 20 5.69 11.83 18.37
CA ASP A 20 5.81 11.89 19.84
C ASP A 20 7.24 11.97 20.32
N LYS A 21 8.23 11.88 19.43
CA LYS A 21 9.65 11.90 19.77
C LYS A 21 10.46 12.60 18.68
N GLY A 22 11.65 13.04 19.06
CA GLY A 22 12.64 13.57 18.13
C GLY A 22 12.38 15.00 17.73
N LYS A 23 13.06 15.42 16.66
CA LYS A 23 13.01 16.81 16.19
C LYS A 23 11.64 17.24 15.68
N ARG A 24 10.81 16.28 15.30
CA ARG A 24 9.49 16.55 14.75
C ARG A 24 8.38 16.40 15.79
N GLN A 25 8.73 16.25 17.07
CA GLN A 25 7.73 16.08 18.11
C GLN A 25 6.67 17.18 18.05
N GLY A 26 5.40 16.78 18.10
CA GLY A 26 4.27 17.70 18.00
C GLY A 26 3.83 18.01 16.58
N GLN A 27 4.59 17.63 15.57
CA GLN A 27 4.19 17.84 14.18
C GLN A 27 3.25 16.73 13.72
N HIS A 28 2.31 17.11 12.88
CA HIS A 28 1.33 16.19 12.31
C HIS A 28 1.94 15.43 11.13
N TRP A 29 1.60 14.14 11.02
CA TRP A 29 1.95 13.36 9.84
C TRP A 29 0.70 12.72 9.24
N GLU A 30 0.76 12.51 7.92
CA GLU A 30 -0.35 11.94 7.17
C GLU A 30 0.20 11.23 5.94
N PHE A 31 -0.32 10.05 5.66
CA PHE A 31 0.01 9.34 4.43
C PHE A 31 -1.13 8.39 4.06
N LEU A 32 -1.19 8.06 2.76
CA LEU A 32 -2.11 7.03 2.27
C LEU A 32 -1.42 5.67 2.39
N SER A 33 -2.07 4.75 3.09
CA SER A 33 -1.58 3.38 3.22
C SER A 33 -2.34 2.48 2.26
N LEU A 34 -1.60 1.73 1.44
CA LEU A 34 -2.13 0.76 0.50
C LEU A 34 -1.64 -0.62 0.88
N ASP A 35 -2.56 -1.57 1.03
CA ASP A 35 -2.21 -2.96 1.26
C ASP A 35 -2.57 -3.73 -0.01
N ILE A 36 -1.54 -4.26 -0.69
CA ILE A 36 -1.72 -4.88 -2.01
C ILE A 36 -1.27 -6.33 -1.93
N LEU A 37 -2.13 -7.23 -2.41
CA LEU A 37 -1.80 -8.65 -2.53
C LEU A 37 -1.27 -8.91 -3.93
N ASP A 38 -0.05 -9.43 -4.00
CA ASP A 38 0.50 -9.98 -5.23
C ASP A 38 -0.03 -11.40 -5.36
N THR A 39 -0.98 -11.61 -6.26
CA THR A 39 -1.64 -12.92 -6.39
C THR A 39 -0.72 -13.97 -7.00
N THR A 40 0.37 -13.55 -7.65
CA THR A 40 1.33 -14.48 -8.23
C THR A 40 2.19 -15.13 -7.16
N THR A 41 2.67 -14.33 -6.19
CA THR A 41 3.60 -14.81 -5.15
C THR A 41 2.92 -15.06 -3.82
N GLY A 42 1.74 -14.47 -3.60
CA GLY A 42 1.09 -14.48 -2.29
C GLY A 42 1.68 -13.46 -1.32
N TYR A 43 2.62 -12.64 -1.75
CA TYR A 43 3.22 -11.61 -0.89
C TYR A 43 2.25 -10.47 -0.69
N VAL A 44 2.32 -9.88 0.50
CA VAL A 44 1.56 -8.67 0.82
C VAL A 44 2.51 -7.49 0.77
N TRP A 45 2.14 -6.48 0.00
CA TRP A 45 2.93 -5.26 -0.14
C TRP A 45 2.26 -4.16 0.65
N SER A 46 2.95 -3.65 1.66
CA SER A 46 2.49 -2.51 2.44
C SER A 46 3.11 -1.26 1.85
N CYS A 47 2.31 -0.48 1.17
CA CYS A 47 2.76 0.65 0.37
C CYS A 47 2.29 1.95 1.00
N GLN A 48 3.14 2.99 0.94
CA GLN A 48 2.83 4.29 1.49
C GLN A 48 2.99 5.37 0.43
N PHE A 49 1.98 6.22 0.32
CA PHE A 49 1.97 7.40 -0.53
C PHE A 49 2.21 8.61 0.36
N ASP A 50 3.20 9.43 0.04
CA ASP A 50 3.45 10.64 0.81
C ASP A 50 2.29 11.64 0.70
N ALA A 51 2.06 12.39 1.76
CA ALA A 51 1.08 13.47 1.75
C ALA A 51 1.44 14.58 0.74
N SER A 52 2.73 14.66 0.36
CA SER A 52 3.16 15.61 -0.66
C SER A 52 2.74 15.22 -2.07
N GLU A 53 2.31 13.97 -2.27
CA GLU A 53 1.83 13.52 -3.57
C GLU A 53 0.39 13.97 -3.76
N PRO A 54 0.08 14.80 -4.78
CA PRO A 54 -1.29 15.31 -4.94
C PRO A 54 -2.33 14.24 -5.14
N LYS A 55 -1.94 13.11 -5.72
CA LYS A 55 -2.90 12.06 -6.09
C LYS A 55 -3.43 11.27 -4.91
N TYR A 56 -2.77 11.32 -3.75
CA TYR A 56 -3.27 10.50 -2.64
C TYR A 56 -4.66 10.98 -2.18
N GLN A 57 -4.97 12.25 -2.36
CA GLN A 57 -6.26 12.83 -1.98
C GLN A 57 -7.41 12.35 -2.87
N GLU A 58 -7.09 11.76 -4.02
CA GLU A 58 -8.11 11.21 -4.93
C GLU A 58 -8.66 9.87 -4.45
N TYR A 59 -8.06 9.32 -3.39
CA TYR A 59 -8.40 7.98 -2.93
C TYR A 59 -8.88 8.00 -1.48
N PRO A 60 -10.15 8.39 -1.23
CA PRO A 60 -10.73 8.25 0.11
C PRO A 60 -10.69 6.80 0.59
N ASP A 61 -10.86 6.60 1.89
CA ASP A 61 -10.72 5.27 2.51
C ASP A 61 -11.53 4.22 1.77
N ASP A 62 -10.86 3.12 1.45
CA ASP A 62 -11.41 1.91 0.84
C ASP A 62 -12.01 2.10 -0.56
N THR A 63 -11.74 3.23 -1.24
CA THR A 63 -12.21 3.41 -2.62
C THR A 63 -11.52 2.49 -3.61
N LEU A 64 -10.31 2.05 -3.30
CA LEU A 64 -9.56 1.12 -4.15
C LEU A 64 -9.71 -0.34 -3.72
N ARG A 65 -10.43 -0.60 -2.65
CA ARG A 65 -10.58 -1.95 -2.12
C ARG A 65 -11.19 -2.87 -3.18
N GLY A 66 -10.52 -3.98 -3.44
CA GLY A 66 -10.95 -4.92 -4.45
C GLY A 66 -10.56 -4.55 -5.88
N HIS A 67 -9.87 -3.42 -6.06
CA HIS A 67 -9.42 -3.02 -7.39
C HIS A 67 -8.08 -3.65 -7.74
N LYS A 68 -7.86 -3.81 -9.02
CA LYS A 68 -6.56 -4.15 -9.58
C LYS A 68 -5.81 -2.86 -9.83
N VAL A 69 -4.59 -2.78 -9.36
CA VAL A 69 -3.78 -1.58 -9.53
C VAL A 69 -2.41 -1.95 -10.05
N ARG A 70 -1.80 -1.00 -10.77
CA ARG A 70 -0.39 -1.05 -11.13
C ARG A 70 0.30 0.08 -10.39
N VAL A 71 1.29 -0.28 -9.56
CA VAL A 71 2.02 0.72 -8.79
C VAL A 71 3.50 0.64 -9.10
N ARG A 72 4.16 1.80 -9.10
CA ARG A 72 5.61 1.89 -9.11
C ARG A 72 6.06 2.16 -7.70
N LEU A 73 7.04 1.39 -7.27
CA LEU A 73 7.48 1.38 -5.88
C LEU A 73 8.97 1.61 -5.79
N SER A 74 9.38 2.28 -4.72
CA SER A 74 10.78 2.46 -4.37
C SER A 74 11.00 2.02 -2.93
N SER A 75 12.26 1.84 -2.54
CA SER A 75 12.64 1.59 -1.15
C SER A 75 11.96 0.35 -0.55
N GLN A 76 12.19 -0.82 -1.16
CA GLN A 76 11.60 -2.06 -0.67
C GLN A 76 12.37 -2.59 0.54
N SER A 77 11.63 -3.12 1.52
CA SER A 77 12.19 -3.89 2.62
C SER A 77 11.26 -5.05 2.96
N ALA A 78 11.82 -6.22 3.20
CA ALA A 78 11.04 -7.44 3.42
C ALA A 78 10.99 -7.80 4.89
N GLY A 79 9.86 -8.42 5.30
CA GLY A 79 9.66 -8.92 6.65
C GLY A 79 8.53 -9.91 6.66
N GLN A 80 8.10 -10.31 7.83
CA GLN A 80 6.97 -11.22 7.98
C GLN A 80 5.83 -10.50 8.70
N ARG A 81 4.61 -10.86 8.31
CA ARG A 81 3.40 -10.34 8.93
C ARG A 81 2.53 -11.53 9.37
N THR A 82 2.09 -11.50 10.63
CA THR A 82 1.16 -12.48 11.15
C THR A 82 -0.26 -11.99 10.91
N LEU A 83 -1.05 -12.84 10.26
CA LEU A 83 -2.45 -12.53 9.97
C LEU A 83 -3.34 -12.88 11.15
N PRO A 84 -4.59 -12.37 11.21
CA PRO A 84 -5.50 -12.69 12.31
C PRO A 84 -5.77 -14.17 12.52
N ASP A 85 -5.62 -14.99 11.46
CA ASP A 85 -5.82 -16.44 11.57
C ASP A 85 -4.59 -17.18 12.08
N GLY A 86 -3.51 -16.45 12.45
CA GLY A 86 -2.28 -17.05 12.95
C GLY A 86 -1.27 -17.42 11.89
N SER A 87 -1.62 -17.37 10.62
CA SER A 87 -0.68 -17.66 9.54
C SER A 87 0.28 -16.49 9.34
N THR A 88 1.40 -16.76 8.67
CA THR A 88 2.37 -15.70 8.35
C THR A 88 2.52 -15.57 6.84
N ARG A 89 2.78 -14.35 6.40
CA ARG A 89 3.07 -14.07 5.00
C ARG A 89 4.26 -13.15 4.90
N MET A 90 4.97 -13.23 3.78
CA MET A 90 6.01 -12.27 3.46
C MET A 90 5.34 -10.90 3.25
N GLN A 91 5.82 -9.91 3.98
CA GLN A 91 5.35 -8.52 3.82
C GLN A 91 6.50 -7.70 3.26
N ILE A 92 6.23 -6.97 2.21
CA ILE A 92 7.20 -6.06 1.61
C ILE A 92 6.68 -4.64 1.83
N ARG A 93 7.51 -3.81 2.46
CA ARG A 93 7.18 -2.39 2.67
C ARG A 93 7.82 -1.59 1.57
N SER A 94 7.06 -0.68 0.99
CA SER A 94 7.51 0.12 -0.14
C SER A 94 6.87 1.48 -0.13
N ARG A 95 7.49 2.40 -0.87
CA ARG A 95 6.97 3.74 -1.08
C ARG A 95 6.39 3.84 -2.48
N VAL A 96 5.18 4.35 -2.60
CA VAL A 96 4.52 4.51 -3.89
C VAL A 96 5.03 5.78 -4.57
N ILE A 97 5.53 5.63 -5.79
CA ILE A 97 5.94 6.76 -6.62
C ILE A 97 5.07 6.92 -7.86
N GLY A 98 4.11 6.02 -8.05
CA GLY A 98 3.12 6.12 -9.11
C GLY A 98 2.05 5.07 -8.91
N LEU A 99 0.80 5.39 -9.25
CA LEU A 99 -0.32 4.48 -9.12
C LEU A 99 -1.25 4.63 -10.31
N GLU A 100 -1.69 3.50 -10.84
CA GLU A 100 -2.70 3.44 -11.89
C GLU A 100 -3.80 2.49 -11.45
N ASP A 101 -5.04 2.98 -11.39
CA ASP A 101 -6.21 2.18 -11.06
C ASP A 101 -6.68 1.47 -12.33
N LEU A 102 -6.65 0.15 -12.32
CA LEU A 102 -7.05 -0.67 -13.47
C LEU A 102 -8.50 -1.16 -13.38
N GLY A 103 -9.25 -0.69 -12.36
CA GLY A 103 -10.63 -1.06 -12.19
C GLY A 103 -10.81 -2.23 -11.23
N GLU A 104 -12.04 -2.71 -11.11
CA GLU A 104 -12.35 -3.78 -10.19
C GLU A 104 -11.66 -5.08 -10.61
N TRP A 105 -11.25 -5.84 -9.60
CA TRP A 105 -10.65 -7.15 -9.84
C TRP A 105 -11.73 -8.12 -10.29
N GLU A 106 -11.57 -8.69 -11.48
CA GLU A 106 -12.53 -9.64 -12.01
C GLU A 106 -12.08 -11.07 -11.74
N VAL A 107 -13.05 -11.94 -11.43
CA VAL A 107 -12.78 -13.35 -11.23
C VAL A 107 -12.21 -13.94 -12.52
N GLY A 108 -11.07 -14.63 -12.39
CA GLY A 108 -10.39 -15.22 -13.53
C GLY A 108 -9.26 -14.39 -14.12
N GLN A 109 -8.99 -13.21 -13.59
CA GLN A 109 -7.89 -12.36 -14.05
C GLN A 109 -6.59 -12.55 -13.26
N ASP A 110 -6.55 -13.47 -12.36
CA ASP A 110 -5.46 -13.61 -11.40
C ASP A 110 -4.42 -14.61 -11.82
N GLU A 111 -4.35 -14.92 -13.08
CA GLU A 111 -3.30 -15.78 -13.57
C GLU A 111 -2.18 -15.10 -14.25
#